data_9178951eb33a79ae79a56a9f00789a85
#
_entry.id   9178951eb33a79ae79a56a9f00789a85
#
_cell.length_a   1.000
_cell.length_b   1.000
_cell.length_c   1.000
_cell.angle_alpha   90.00
_cell.angle_beta   90.00
_cell.angle_gamma   90.00
#
_symmetry.space_group_name_H-M   'P 1'
#
loop_
_entity.id
_entity.type
_entity.pdbx_description
1 polymer ?
#
loop_
_entity_poly.entity_id
_entity_poly.type
_entity_poly.pdbx_seq_one_letter_code
_entity_poly.pdbx_strand_id
1 'polypeptide(L)'
;MSTIKDVAKLSGISRSTVSRVINNHPYVNEEKRIRVKAAMKELGYVPNSSAQRLRGSKTKTIAVLISRIVNPFFSGLVDAMDSVATEAGFQLILCNTRGSKEREMTYLNLLRTKQVDGVIFASIENNWDDIKPYLAYGPIVLCNEYTDQTDIPSFRINHFQASYEATLHFIKQGKKRIGLCRGDETLGSNLGTDREKGFIKALQDHHLTFNEQWLFRNATNFNDGRHVFQKVERMSERPDAIFTGSDEVATGIISESRGSSIHVPNDLSVIGFDDQQIADVITPGLTTIRQPIQKMGEQTMQHMIHILTNQLSLVGHTELLKTELIVRGT
;
A
#
# COMPACT_ATOMS: atom_id res chain seq x y z
N MET A 1 -7.75 -31.83 22.28
CA MET A 1 -8.40 -31.20 21.10
C MET A 1 -9.34 -32.19 20.46
N SER A 2 -10.60 -31.81 20.24
CA SER A 2 -11.59 -32.65 19.55
C SER A 2 -11.20 -32.87 18.09
N THR A 3 -11.42 -34.04 17.56
CA THR A 3 -11.03 -34.45 16.20
C THR A 3 -12.29 -34.71 15.33
N ILE A 4 -12.10 -34.76 14.02
CA ILE A 4 -13.18 -35.17 13.11
C ILE A 4 -13.75 -36.59 13.41
N LYS A 5 -12.92 -37.45 14.06
CA LYS A 5 -13.38 -38.77 14.53
C LYS A 5 -14.34 -38.65 15.70
N ASP A 6 -14.14 -37.73 16.61
CA ASP A 6 -14.98 -37.49 17.75
C ASP A 6 -16.34 -36.92 17.29
N VAL A 7 -16.33 -35.98 16.32
CA VAL A 7 -17.57 -35.49 15.69
C VAL A 7 -18.32 -36.60 14.99
N ALA A 8 -17.65 -37.49 14.27
CA ALA A 8 -18.28 -38.65 13.63
C ALA A 8 -18.91 -39.58 14.65
N LYS A 9 -18.22 -39.86 15.76
CA LYS A 9 -18.72 -40.71 16.86
C LYS A 9 -19.93 -40.08 17.53
N LEU A 10 -19.89 -38.80 17.88
CA LEU A 10 -20.98 -38.10 18.57
C LEU A 10 -22.21 -37.92 17.67
N SER A 11 -22.03 -37.57 16.41
CA SER A 11 -23.12 -37.38 15.45
C SER A 11 -23.72 -38.67 14.94
N GLY A 12 -23.08 -39.83 15.15
CA GLY A 12 -23.47 -41.12 14.57
C GLY A 12 -23.39 -41.18 13.04
N ILE A 13 -22.51 -40.34 12.45
CA ILE A 13 -22.35 -40.17 11.00
C ILE A 13 -20.93 -40.53 10.58
N SER A 14 -20.77 -41.20 9.43
CA SER A 14 -19.43 -41.58 8.93
C SER A 14 -18.50 -40.39 8.78
N ARG A 15 -17.21 -40.58 9.05
CA ARG A 15 -16.16 -39.54 8.90
C ARG A 15 -16.14 -38.88 7.51
N SER A 16 -16.42 -39.66 6.46
CA SER A 16 -16.52 -39.16 5.08
C SER A 16 -17.72 -38.21 4.91
N THR A 17 -18.85 -38.52 5.50
CA THR A 17 -20.05 -37.63 5.48
C THR A 17 -19.83 -36.40 6.33
N VAL A 18 -19.23 -36.52 7.53
CA VAL A 18 -18.83 -35.35 8.35
C VAL A 18 -17.92 -34.43 7.56
N SER A 19 -16.90 -34.96 6.86
CA SER A 19 -16.05 -34.18 5.98
C SER A 19 -16.84 -33.48 4.87
N ARG A 20 -17.81 -34.10 4.27
CA ARG A 20 -18.70 -33.51 3.25
C ARG A 20 -19.57 -32.39 3.83
N VAL A 21 -20.06 -32.52 5.05
CA VAL A 21 -20.81 -31.47 5.75
C VAL A 21 -19.91 -30.25 6.02
N ILE A 22 -18.71 -30.48 6.54
CA ILE A 22 -17.72 -29.43 6.82
C ILE A 22 -17.39 -28.64 5.54
N ASN A 23 -17.32 -29.32 4.41
CA ASN A 23 -17.00 -28.71 3.10
C ASN A 23 -18.25 -28.24 2.33
N ASN A 24 -19.42 -28.12 2.98
CA ASN A 24 -20.67 -27.69 2.38
C ASN A 24 -21.09 -28.43 1.09
N HIS A 25 -20.77 -29.73 0.97
CA HIS A 25 -21.06 -30.50 -0.22
C HIS A 25 -22.58 -30.55 -0.47
N PRO A 26 -23.07 -30.26 -1.71
CA PRO A 26 -24.51 -30.10 -2.00
C PRO A 26 -25.36 -31.37 -1.76
N TYR A 27 -24.74 -32.54 -1.93
CA TYR A 27 -25.48 -33.82 -1.83
C TYR A 27 -25.53 -34.43 -0.41
N VAL A 28 -25.48 -33.61 0.64
CA VAL A 28 -25.67 -34.08 2.03
C VAL A 28 -27.05 -33.69 2.51
N ASN A 29 -27.82 -34.70 2.95
CA ASN A 29 -29.14 -34.51 3.53
C ASN A 29 -29.09 -33.53 4.71
N GLU A 30 -30.08 -32.63 4.81
CA GLU A 30 -30.15 -31.57 5.80
C GLU A 30 -30.17 -32.10 7.24
N GLU A 31 -30.85 -33.20 7.50
CA GLU A 31 -30.86 -33.87 8.82
C GLU A 31 -29.45 -34.25 9.27
N LYS A 32 -28.62 -34.83 8.36
CA LYS A 32 -27.22 -35.16 8.66
C LYS A 32 -26.39 -33.92 8.90
N ARG A 33 -26.68 -32.85 8.17
CA ARG A 33 -26.00 -31.56 8.32
C ARG A 33 -26.25 -30.94 9.70
N ILE A 34 -27.50 -30.96 10.16
CA ILE A 34 -27.92 -30.48 11.48
C ILE A 34 -27.22 -31.30 12.58
N ARG A 35 -27.25 -32.64 12.50
CA ARG A 35 -26.61 -33.53 13.49
C ARG A 35 -25.11 -33.30 13.59
N VAL A 36 -24.41 -33.14 12.46
CA VAL A 36 -22.95 -32.86 12.44
C VAL A 36 -22.67 -31.51 13.05
N LYS A 37 -23.42 -30.46 12.68
CA LYS A 37 -23.23 -29.11 13.25
C LYS A 37 -23.47 -29.07 14.75
N ALA A 38 -24.47 -29.78 15.24
CA ALA A 38 -24.76 -29.92 16.68
C ALA A 38 -23.60 -30.61 17.42
N ALA A 39 -23.10 -31.73 16.90
CA ALA A 39 -21.95 -32.42 17.47
C ALA A 39 -20.66 -31.57 17.44
N MET A 40 -20.43 -30.81 16.38
CA MET A 40 -19.30 -29.87 16.30
C MET A 40 -19.38 -28.79 17.39
N LYS A 41 -20.57 -28.20 17.58
CA LYS A 41 -20.82 -27.19 18.62
C LYS A 41 -20.62 -27.76 20.03
N GLU A 42 -21.15 -28.94 20.32
CA GLU A 42 -21.02 -29.60 21.62
C GLU A 42 -19.58 -29.94 21.97
N LEU A 43 -18.79 -30.41 20.99
CA LEU A 43 -17.38 -30.75 21.16
C LEU A 43 -16.44 -29.54 21.08
N GLY A 44 -16.94 -28.35 20.79
CA GLY A 44 -16.08 -27.20 20.46
C GLY A 44 -15.13 -27.48 19.27
N TYR A 45 -15.54 -28.34 18.35
CA TYR A 45 -14.72 -28.74 17.22
C TYR A 45 -14.71 -27.65 16.15
N VAL A 46 -13.52 -27.10 15.90
CA VAL A 46 -13.26 -26.20 14.77
C VAL A 46 -12.50 -26.98 13.70
N PRO A 47 -12.96 -26.98 12.45
CA PRO A 47 -12.24 -27.63 11.35
C PRO A 47 -10.82 -27.10 11.22
N ASN A 48 -9.85 -28.01 11.15
CA ASN A 48 -8.45 -27.62 10.98
C ASN A 48 -8.23 -27.10 9.55
N SER A 49 -7.97 -25.80 9.41
CA SER A 49 -7.70 -25.14 8.14
C SER A 49 -6.49 -25.74 7.40
N SER A 50 -5.47 -26.23 8.14
CA SER A 50 -4.31 -26.91 7.53
C SER A 50 -4.70 -28.20 6.84
N ALA A 51 -5.65 -28.98 7.41
CA ALA A 51 -6.15 -30.22 6.79
C ALA A 51 -7.06 -29.93 5.58
N GLN A 52 -7.72 -28.78 5.54
CA GLN A 52 -8.49 -28.35 4.36
C GLN A 52 -7.57 -27.88 3.23
N ARG A 53 -6.49 -27.13 3.54
CA ARG A 53 -5.45 -26.69 2.59
C ARG A 53 -4.77 -27.88 1.90
N LEU A 54 -4.44 -28.93 2.64
CA LEU A 54 -3.84 -30.17 2.09
C LEU A 54 -4.74 -30.88 1.04
N ARG A 55 -6.03 -30.52 1.00
CA ARG A 55 -7.01 -31.04 0.02
C ARG A 55 -7.31 -30.09 -1.12
N GLY A 56 -6.51 -29.01 -1.28
CA GLY A 56 -6.67 -28.03 -2.35
C GLY A 56 -7.78 -27.00 -2.14
N SER A 57 -8.32 -26.87 -0.92
CA SER A 57 -9.30 -25.82 -0.61
C SER A 57 -8.60 -24.46 -0.54
N LYS A 58 -9.20 -23.43 -1.16
CA LYS A 58 -8.76 -22.05 -1.05
C LYS A 58 -8.87 -21.58 0.40
N THR A 59 -7.95 -20.72 0.84
CA THR A 59 -7.94 -20.18 2.21
C THR A 59 -8.90 -19.01 2.37
N LYS A 60 -9.31 -18.39 1.26
CA LYS A 60 -10.02 -17.11 1.21
C LYS A 60 -9.27 -16.01 1.97
N THR A 61 -7.96 -16.04 1.92
CA THR A 61 -7.08 -15.10 2.60
C THR A 61 -6.15 -14.45 1.59
N ILE A 62 -6.02 -13.13 1.65
CA ILE A 62 -5.16 -12.31 0.78
C ILE A 62 -4.16 -11.60 1.68
N ALA A 63 -2.87 -11.67 1.35
CA ALA A 63 -1.83 -10.89 2.03
C ALA A 63 -1.67 -9.52 1.37
N VAL A 64 -1.59 -8.45 2.17
CA VAL A 64 -1.28 -7.10 1.71
C VAL A 64 0.04 -6.67 2.34
N LEU A 65 1.05 -6.43 1.51
CA LEU A 65 2.39 -6.02 1.93
C LEU A 65 2.49 -4.49 1.86
N ILE A 66 2.87 -3.90 2.99
CA ILE A 66 3.08 -2.46 3.14
C ILE A 66 4.43 -2.22 3.84
N SER A 67 5.06 -1.06 3.59
CA SER A 67 6.32 -0.70 4.25
C SER A 67 6.12 -0.15 5.67
N ARG A 68 5.05 0.61 5.93
CA ARG A 68 4.83 1.30 7.23
C ARG A 68 3.35 1.39 7.60
N ILE A 69 2.94 0.60 8.60
CA ILE A 69 1.54 0.60 9.09
C ILE A 69 1.12 1.94 9.71
N VAL A 70 2.07 2.68 10.29
CA VAL A 70 1.81 3.97 10.94
C VAL A 70 1.65 5.14 9.96
N ASN A 71 1.95 4.93 8.67
CA ASN A 71 1.72 5.96 7.66
C ASN A 71 0.25 5.93 7.23
N PRO A 72 -0.51 7.04 7.36
CA PRO A 72 -1.93 7.10 7.02
C PRO A 72 -2.26 6.72 5.57
N PHE A 73 -1.34 6.92 4.62
CA PHE A 73 -1.50 6.46 3.24
C PHE A 73 -1.71 4.94 3.18
N PHE A 74 -0.83 4.17 3.80
CA PHE A 74 -0.95 2.70 3.80
C PHE A 74 -2.13 2.20 4.61
N SER A 75 -2.42 2.82 5.77
CA SER A 75 -3.58 2.41 6.57
C SER A 75 -4.89 2.69 5.84
N GLY A 76 -4.99 3.80 5.11
CA GLY A 76 -6.15 4.10 4.28
C GLY A 76 -6.34 3.13 3.11
N LEU A 77 -5.24 2.72 2.44
CA LEU A 77 -5.30 1.67 1.41
C LEU A 77 -5.80 0.34 1.98
N VAL A 78 -5.24 -0.06 3.14
CA VAL A 78 -5.60 -1.33 3.79
C VAL A 78 -7.07 -1.33 4.23
N ASP A 79 -7.57 -0.23 4.78
CA ASP A 79 -8.97 -0.06 5.20
C ASP A 79 -9.92 -0.23 4.01
N ALA A 80 -9.63 0.44 2.88
CA ALA A 80 -10.40 0.30 1.65
C ALA A 80 -10.37 -1.13 1.09
N MET A 81 -9.21 -1.80 1.14
CA MET A 81 -9.07 -3.19 0.71
C MET A 81 -9.83 -4.16 1.62
N ASP A 82 -9.79 -3.96 2.94
CA ASP A 82 -10.43 -4.84 3.93
C ASP A 82 -11.95 -4.78 3.81
N SER A 83 -12.52 -3.60 3.57
CA SER A 83 -13.95 -3.45 3.31
C SER A 83 -14.42 -4.34 2.16
N VAL A 84 -13.74 -4.25 1.00
CA VAL A 84 -14.06 -5.06 -0.19
C VAL A 84 -13.83 -6.56 0.05
N ALA A 85 -12.73 -6.91 0.72
CA ALA A 85 -12.41 -8.30 1.02
C ALA A 85 -13.49 -8.93 1.92
N THR A 86 -13.91 -8.22 2.98
CA THR A 86 -14.92 -8.67 3.94
C THR A 86 -16.27 -8.89 3.26
N GLU A 87 -16.74 -7.96 2.43
CA GLU A 87 -17.99 -8.10 1.67
C GLU A 87 -17.98 -9.33 0.76
N ALA A 88 -16.83 -9.65 0.16
CA ALA A 88 -16.67 -10.82 -0.71
C ALA A 88 -16.39 -12.12 0.06
N GLY A 89 -16.32 -12.09 1.39
CA GLY A 89 -16.05 -13.25 2.25
C GLY A 89 -14.61 -13.72 2.22
N PHE A 90 -13.67 -12.81 1.97
CA PHE A 90 -12.23 -12.99 2.11
C PHE A 90 -11.71 -12.37 3.41
N GLN A 91 -10.56 -12.85 3.87
CA GLN A 91 -9.82 -12.29 5.00
C GLN A 91 -8.55 -11.61 4.47
N LEU A 92 -8.18 -10.48 5.06
CA LEU A 92 -6.94 -9.79 4.78
C LEU A 92 -5.92 -10.07 5.87
N ILE A 93 -4.69 -10.41 5.48
CA ILE A 93 -3.52 -10.45 6.38
C ILE A 93 -2.61 -9.27 6.04
N LEU A 94 -2.45 -8.37 7.00
CA LEU A 94 -1.55 -7.25 6.88
C LEU A 94 -0.10 -7.67 7.16
N CYS A 95 0.78 -7.48 6.18
CA CYS A 95 2.19 -7.81 6.22
C CYS A 95 3.04 -6.53 6.21
N ASN A 96 3.49 -6.08 7.38
CA ASN A 96 4.31 -4.88 7.51
C ASN A 96 5.79 -5.21 7.33
N THR A 97 6.36 -4.88 6.17
CA THR A 97 7.77 -5.20 5.80
C THR A 97 8.76 -4.34 6.57
N ARG A 98 8.39 -3.12 6.96
CA ARG A 98 9.28 -2.10 7.56
C ARG A 98 10.47 -1.75 6.67
N GLY A 99 10.30 -1.77 5.36
CA GLY A 99 11.38 -1.52 4.40
C GLY A 99 12.43 -2.64 4.32
N SER A 100 12.15 -3.85 4.86
CA SER A 100 13.09 -4.97 4.87
C SER A 100 12.82 -5.95 3.74
N LYS A 101 13.82 -6.15 2.90
CA LYS A 101 13.83 -7.14 1.81
C LYS A 101 13.61 -8.57 2.32
N GLU A 102 14.23 -8.94 3.44
CA GLU A 102 14.11 -10.27 4.03
C GLU A 102 12.70 -10.53 4.56
N ARG A 103 12.07 -9.50 5.16
CA ARG A 103 10.69 -9.62 5.65
C ARG A 103 9.70 -9.75 4.50
N GLU A 104 9.89 -9.01 3.42
CA GLU A 104 9.07 -9.13 2.22
C GLU A 104 9.12 -10.55 1.67
N MET A 105 10.31 -11.13 1.51
CA MET A 105 10.48 -12.52 1.08
C MET A 105 9.86 -13.53 2.06
N THR A 106 9.93 -13.26 3.36
CA THR A 106 9.26 -14.07 4.39
C THR A 106 7.75 -14.07 4.20
N TYR A 107 7.15 -12.92 3.93
CA TYR A 107 5.71 -12.81 3.67
C TYR A 107 5.30 -13.42 2.32
N LEU A 108 6.12 -13.30 1.27
CA LEU A 108 5.89 -14.01 0.00
C LEU A 108 5.84 -15.53 0.16
N ASN A 109 6.57 -16.09 1.13
CA ASN A 109 6.50 -17.51 1.44
C ASN A 109 5.10 -17.96 1.92
N LEU A 110 4.24 -17.06 2.40
CA LEU A 110 2.84 -17.39 2.70
C LEU A 110 2.08 -17.87 1.45
N LEU A 111 2.38 -17.25 0.29
CA LEU A 111 1.81 -17.66 -0.99
C LEU A 111 2.36 -19.03 -1.42
N ARG A 112 3.67 -19.25 -1.33
CA ARG A 112 4.33 -20.51 -1.65
C ARG A 112 3.82 -21.67 -0.80
N THR A 113 3.59 -21.43 0.49
CA THR A 113 3.11 -22.44 1.45
C THR A 113 1.59 -22.54 1.50
N LYS A 114 0.88 -21.86 0.58
CA LYS A 114 -0.59 -21.88 0.47
C LYS A 114 -1.28 -21.45 1.77
N GLN A 115 -0.70 -20.51 2.49
CA GLN A 115 -1.33 -19.88 3.66
C GLN A 115 -2.21 -18.70 3.24
N VAL A 116 -1.93 -18.12 2.08
CA VAL A 116 -2.75 -17.12 1.40
C VAL A 116 -2.99 -17.54 -0.05
N ASP A 117 -4.08 -17.06 -0.65
CA ASP A 117 -4.47 -17.37 -2.02
C ASP A 117 -3.91 -16.35 -3.03
N GLY A 118 -3.56 -15.14 -2.58
CA GLY A 118 -2.98 -14.07 -3.38
C GLY A 118 -2.21 -13.08 -2.54
N VAL A 119 -1.39 -12.25 -3.20
CA VAL A 119 -0.57 -11.19 -2.58
C VAL A 119 -0.81 -9.87 -3.30
N ILE A 120 -1.05 -8.81 -2.52
CA ILE A 120 -1.07 -7.43 -3.01
C ILE A 120 0.16 -6.71 -2.46
N PHE A 121 0.96 -6.11 -3.33
CA PHE A 121 2.04 -5.22 -2.95
C PHE A 121 1.55 -3.78 -2.99
N ALA A 122 1.56 -3.09 -1.85
CA ALA A 122 1.40 -1.65 -1.76
C ALA A 122 2.74 -0.93 -1.56
N SER A 123 3.82 -1.68 -1.34
CA SER A 123 5.21 -1.28 -1.44
C SER A 123 6.06 -2.47 -1.91
N ILE A 124 7.15 -2.19 -2.62
CA ILE A 124 8.11 -3.19 -3.13
C ILE A 124 9.48 -2.86 -2.55
N GLU A 125 10.09 -3.84 -1.89
CA GLU A 125 11.42 -3.70 -1.29
C GLU A 125 12.50 -4.41 -2.12
N ASN A 126 12.18 -5.58 -2.71
CA ASN A 126 13.08 -6.38 -3.52
C ASN A 126 12.99 -6.00 -5.00
N ASN A 127 13.98 -6.44 -5.78
CA ASN A 127 13.90 -6.36 -7.23
C ASN A 127 12.80 -7.29 -7.75
N TRP A 128 12.18 -6.92 -8.86
CA TRP A 128 11.11 -7.72 -9.44
C TRP A 128 11.54 -9.16 -9.80
N ASP A 129 12.79 -9.36 -10.21
CA ASP A 129 13.33 -10.69 -10.54
C ASP A 129 13.33 -11.65 -9.35
N ASP A 130 13.41 -11.14 -8.11
CA ASP A 130 13.31 -11.93 -6.88
C ASP A 130 11.84 -12.28 -6.55
N ILE A 131 10.90 -11.45 -6.93
CA ILE A 131 9.46 -11.59 -6.69
C ILE A 131 8.79 -12.48 -7.76
N LYS A 132 9.18 -12.32 -9.02
CA LYS A 132 8.59 -12.99 -10.19
C LYS A 132 8.41 -14.51 -10.03
N PRO A 133 9.35 -15.28 -9.47
CA PRO A 133 9.17 -16.72 -9.28
C PRO A 133 7.95 -17.12 -8.45
N TYR A 134 7.46 -16.21 -7.60
CA TYR A 134 6.29 -16.46 -6.75
C TYR A 134 4.96 -16.45 -7.50
N LEU A 135 4.90 -15.91 -8.72
CA LEU A 135 3.74 -15.99 -9.61
C LEU A 135 3.31 -17.43 -9.89
N ALA A 136 4.25 -18.39 -9.85
CA ALA A 136 3.95 -19.83 -9.99
C ALA A 136 3.07 -20.37 -8.84
N TYR A 137 2.99 -19.67 -7.72
CA TYR A 137 2.24 -20.13 -6.53
C TYR A 137 0.88 -19.48 -6.39
N GLY A 138 0.63 -18.32 -7.01
CA GLY A 138 -0.65 -17.63 -7.00
C GLY A 138 -0.56 -16.21 -7.56
N PRO A 139 -1.69 -15.51 -7.68
CA PRO A 139 -1.73 -14.16 -8.23
C PRO A 139 -1.02 -13.15 -7.34
N ILE A 140 -0.34 -12.20 -8.00
CA ILE A 140 0.24 -11.00 -7.42
C ILE A 140 -0.39 -9.79 -8.13
N VAL A 141 -0.83 -8.80 -7.37
CA VAL A 141 -1.36 -7.53 -7.87
C VAL A 141 -0.60 -6.39 -7.22
N LEU A 142 -0.32 -5.33 -7.96
CA LEU A 142 0.38 -4.15 -7.49
C LEU A 142 -0.62 -3.02 -7.20
N CYS A 143 -0.46 -2.35 -6.06
CA CYS A 143 -1.21 -1.19 -5.63
C CYS A 143 -0.24 -0.04 -5.39
N ASN A 144 -0.42 1.08 -6.07
CA ASN A 144 0.50 2.21 -6.07
C ASN A 144 1.92 1.90 -6.59
N GLU A 145 2.22 0.68 -6.93
CA GLU A 145 3.51 0.19 -7.45
C GLU A 145 3.38 -0.30 -8.89
N TYR A 146 4.48 -0.43 -9.58
CA TYR A 146 4.53 -1.00 -10.92
C TYR A 146 5.87 -1.67 -11.23
N THR A 147 5.86 -2.48 -12.26
CA THR A 147 7.05 -3.12 -12.84
C THR A 147 7.02 -2.94 -14.36
N ASP A 148 8.15 -3.11 -15.02
CA ASP A 148 8.25 -3.11 -16.49
C ASP A 148 7.58 -4.34 -17.14
N GLN A 149 7.14 -5.32 -16.34
CA GLN A 149 6.36 -6.47 -16.82
C GLN A 149 4.91 -6.03 -17.07
N THR A 150 4.44 -6.19 -18.30
CA THR A 150 3.11 -5.73 -18.74
C THR A 150 1.97 -6.68 -18.34
N ASP A 151 2.29 -7.88 -17.86
CA ASP A 151 1.34 -8.93 -17.51
C ASP A 151 0.94 -8.92 -16.02
N ILE A 152 1.47 -7.99 -15.22
CA ILE A 152 1.14 -7.84 -13.81
C ILE A 152 0.13 -6.70 -13.61
N PRO A 153 -1.05 -6.99 -13.01
CA PRO A 153 -2.03 -5.95 -12.74
C PRO A 153 -1.50 -4.89 -11.78
N SER A 154 -1.70 -3.61 -12.12
CA SER A 154 -1.25 -2.47 -11.32
C SER A 154 -2.32 -1.38 -11.30
N PHE A 155 -2.67 -0.92 -10.11
CA PHE A 155 -3.57 0.20 -9.83
C PHE A 155 -2.77 1.30 -9.15
N ARG A 156 -2.49 2.38 -9.85
CA ARG A 156 -1.54 3.40 -9.39
C ARG A 156 -1.87 4.78 -9.93
N ILE A 157 -1.18 5.77 -9.43
CA ILE A 157 -1.16 7.12 -10.01
C ILE A 157 0.03 7.27 -10.98
N ASN A 158 0.07 8.37 -11.72
CA ASN A 158 1.26 8.80 -12.46
C ASN A 158 2.11 9.70 -11.56
N HIS A 159 3.10 9.12 -10.87
CA HIS A 159 3.98 9.83 -9.95
C HIS A 159 4.84 10.90 -10.63
N PHE A 160 5.26 10.66 -11.87
CA PHE A 160 5.97 11.67 -12.68
C PHE A 160 5.10 12.90 -12.89
N GLN A 161 3.87 12.72 -13.36
CA GLN A 161 2.96 13.82 -13.65
C GLN A 161 2.58 14.58 -12.37
N ALA A 162 2.29 13.88 -11.29
CA ALA A 162 1.96 14.48 -9.99
C ALA A 162 3.09 15.38 -9.47
N SER A 163 4.34 14.91 -9.56
CA SER A 163 5.51 15.69 -9.16
C SER A 163 5.78 16.88 -10.10
N TYR A 164 5.59 16.69 -11.40
CA TYR A 164 5.67 17.77 -12.38
C TYR A 164 4.68 18.89 -12.03
N GLU A 165 3.42 18.56 -11.77
CA GLU A 165 2.36 19.52 -11.44
C GLU A 165 2.62 20.25 -10.11
N ALA A 166 3.09 19.56 -9.08
CA ALA A 166 3.48 20.18 -7.82
C ALA A 166 4.63 21.20 -8.01
N THR A 167 5.64 20.83 -8.77
CA THR A 167 6.78 21.70 -9.08
C THR A 167 6.36 22.89 -9.93
N LEU A 168 5.53 22.66 -10.94
CA LEU A 168 4.96 23.71 -11.79
C LEU A 168 4.15 24.74 -10.99
N HIS A 169 3.44 24.29 -9.93
CA HIS A 169 2.73 25.20 -9.06
C HIS A 169 3.67 26.19 -8.35
N PHE A 170 4.78 25.73 -7.80
CA PHE A 170 5.80 26.61 -7.23
C PHE A 170 6.37 27.61 -8.26
N ILE A 171 6.67 27.12 -9.47
CA ILE A 171 7.20 27.96 -10.54
C ILE A 171 6.21 29.07 -10.93
N LYS A 172 4.92 28.75 -11.02
CA LYS A 172 3.84 29.72 -11.28
C LYS A 172 3.69 30.78 -10.16
N GLN A 173 4.06 30.42 -8.94
CA GLN A 173 4.13 31.35 -7.80
C GLN A 173 5.42 32.18 -7.78
N GLY A 174 6.29 32.04 -8.76
CA GLY A 174 7.55 32.78 -8.90
C GLY A 174 8.72 32.21 -8.08
N LYS A 175 8.58 31.00 -7.50
CA LYS A 175 9.68 30.34 -6.80
C LYS A 175 10.74 29.87 -7.78
N LYS A 176 12.01 30.02 -7.41
CA LYS A 176 13.17 29.74 -8.30
C LYS A 176 14.15 28.73 -7.70
N ARG A 177 14.23 28.63 -6.38
CA ARG A 177 15.11 27.75 -5.65
C ARG A 177 14.30 26.63 -5.01
N ILE A 178 13.95 25.63 -5.84
CA ILE A 178 13.01 24.60 -5.44
C ILE A 178 13.77 23.34 -5.03
N GLY A 179 13.52 22.84 -3.82
CA GLY A 179 14.06 21.61 -3.29
C GLY A 179 13.09 20.44 -3.38
N LEU A 180 13.62 19.24 -3.26
CA LEU A 180 12.88 17.98 -3.28
C LEU A 180 13.28 17.11 -2.08
N CYS A 181 12.28 16.59 -1.34
CA CYS A 181 12.50 15.49 -0.41
C CYS A 181 12.22 14.15 -1.11
N ARG A 182 13.17 13.23 -1.01
CA ARG A 182 13.07 11.88 -1.56
C ARG A 182 13.15 10.84 -0.44
N GLY A 183 12.39 9.76 -0.57
CA GLY A 183 12.46 8.60 0.31
C GLY A 183 13.73 7.77 0.14
N ASP A 184 13.72 6.55 0.65
CA ASP A 184 14.86 5.63 0.56
C ASP A 184 15.11 5.19 -0.90
N GLU A 185 16.35 5.34 -1.36
CA GLU A 185 16.78 4.97 -2.72
C GLU A 185 17.13 3.47 -2.85
N THR A 186 17.25 2.77 -1.74
CA THR A 186 17.67 1.35 -1.71
C THR A 186 16.52 0.38 -1.95
N LEU A 187 15.28 0.89 -1.95
CA LEU A 187 14.08 0.09 -2.18
C LEU A 187 13.87 -0.21 -3.67
N GLY A 188 13.27 -1.35 -3.97
CA GLY A 188 12.95 -1.78 -5.35
C GLY A 188 11.84 -0.97 -6.03
N SER A 189 11.25 0.02 -5.36
CA SER A 189 10.21 0.88 -5.87
C SER A 189 10.71 1.91 -6.87
N ASN A 190 9.97 2.08 -7.97
CA ASN A 190 10.26 3.09 -9.00
C ASN A 190 9.68 4.49 -8.66
N LEU A 191 8.83 4.60 -7.63
CA LEU A 191 8.02 5.79 -7.36
C LEU A 191 8.87 7.03 -7.04
N GLY A 192 9.92 6.87 -6.23
CA GLY A 192 10.84 7.96 -5.89
C GLY A 192 11.57 8.50 -7.12
N THR A 193 11.99 7.61 -8.01
CA THR A 193 12.65 7.95 -9.27
C THR A 193 11.70 8.69 -10.22
N ASP A 194 10.45 8.27 -10.32
CA ASP A 194 9.46 8.95 -11.15
C ASP A 194 9.16 10.36 -10.65
N ARG A 195 9.02 10.52 -9.33
CA ARG A 195 8.82 11.85 -8.73
C ARG A 195 10.01 12.77 -8.99
N GLU A 196 11.24 12.28 -8.83
CA GLU A 196 12.44 13.05 -9.12
C GLU A 196 12.53 13.43 -10.59
N LYS A 197 12.24 12.50 -11.52
CA LYS A 197 12.21 12.81 -12.96
C LYS A 197 11.15 13.87 -13.30
N GLY A 198 9.93 13.77 -12.72
CA GLY A 198 8.87 14.77 -12.92
C GLY A 198 9.27 16.15 -12.39
N PHE A 199 9.88 16.20 -11.21
CA PHE A 199 10.43 17.41 -10.61
C PHE A 199 11.50 18.06 -11.50
N ILE A 200 12.51 17.31 -11.90
CA ILE A 200 13.60 17.80 -12.75
C ILE A 200 13.05 18.28 -14.11
N LYS A 201 12.11 17.53 -14.70
CA LYS A 201 11.50 17.91 -15.97
C LYS A 201 10.77 19.25 -15.88
N ALA A 202 10.03 19.51 -14.82
CA ALA A 202 9.34 20.78 -14.62
C ALA A 202 10.33 21.96 -14.49
N LEU A 203 11.45 21.78 -13.78
CA LEU A 203 12.50 22.79 -13.70
C LEU A 203 13.11 23.08 -15.08
N GLN A 204 13.46 22.03 -15.84
CA GLN A 204 14.05 22.16 -17.17
C GLN A 204 13.13 22.89 -18.16
N ASP A 205 11.84 22.55 -18.18
CA ASP A 205 10.87 23.17 -19.09
C ASP A 205 10.66 24.66 -18.81
N HIS A 206 11.01 25.11 -17.60
CA HIS A 206 10.92 26.50 -17.17
C HIS A 206 12.28 27.16 -16.98
N HIS A 207 13.35 26.57 -17.52
CA HIS A 207 14.71 27.12 -17.50
C HIS A 207 15.27 27.38 -16.09
N LEU A 208 14.85 26.58 -15.11
CA LEU A 208 15.40 26.60 -13.75
C LEU A 208 16.46 25.50 -13.57
N THR A 209 17.49 25.81 -12.80
CA THR A 209 18.59 24.88 -12.55
C THR A 209 18.23 23.96 -11.37
N PHE A 210 18.42 22.66 -11.57
CA PHE A 210 18.39 21.70 -10.47
C PHE A 210 19.67 21.85 -9.63
N ASN A 211 19.50 22.01 -8.31
CA ASN A 211 20.62 22.06 -7.36
C ASN A 211 20.60 20.83 -6.45
N GLU A 212 21.61 19.97 -6.58
CA GLU A 212 21.77 18.74 -5.79
C GLU A 212 21.80 18.99 -4.27
N GLN A 213 22.23 20.15 -3.80
CA GLN A 213 22.24 20.51 -2.38
C GLN A 213 20.82 20.63 -1.80
N TRP A 214 19.80 20.83 -2.66
CA TRP A 214 18.38 20.90 -2.27
C TRP A 214 17.64 19.59 -2.49
N LEU A 215 18.34 18.50 -2.78
CA LEU A 215 17.79 17.15 -2.79
C LEU A 215 18.02 16.49 -1.42
N PHE A 216 16.95 16.40 -0.65
CA PHE A 216 16.98 15.84 0.70
C PHE A 216 16.59 14.36 0.66
N ARG A 217 17.58 13.48 0.70
CA ARG A 217 17.40 12.02 0.65
C ARG A 217 17.01 11.45 2.01
N ASN A 218 16.37 10.27 2.00
CA ASN A 218 15.93 9.51 3.19
C ASN A 218 14.94 10.28 4.07
N ALA A 219 14.13 11.16 3.48
CA ALA A 219 13.09 11.90 4.17
C ALA A 219 11.75 11.14 4.02
N THR A 220 11.35 10.38 5.06
CA THR A 220 10.22 9.45 5.00
C THR A 220 9.15 9.67 6.05
N ASN A 221 9.44 10.45 7.10
CA ASN A 221 8.55 10.65 8.24
C ASN A 221 8.65 12.08 8.81
N PHE A 222 7.85 12.36 9.82
CA PHE A 222 7.77 13.66 10.48
C PHE A 222 9.14 14.14 11.02
N ASN A 223 9.91 13.27 11.68
CA ASN A 223 11.19 13.67 12.25
C ASN A 223 12.23 13.96 11.16
N ASP A 224 12.19 13.22 10.05
CA ASP A 224 13.05 13.52 8.90
C ASP A 224 12.73 14.90 8.33
N GLY A 225 11.45 15.28 8.28
CA GLY A 225 11.02 16.63 7.90
C GLY A 225 11.61 17.73 8.79
N ARG A 226 11.62 17.52 10.11
CA ARG A 226 12.30 18.42 11.05
C ARG A 226 13.80 18.54 10.74
N HIS A 227 14.47 17.42 10.51
CA HIS A 227 15.90 17.44 10.15
C HIS A 227 16.16 18.13 8.80
N VAL A 228 15.24 17.97 7.82
CA VAL A 228 15.34 18.72 6.55
C VAL A 228 15.29 20.22 6.81
N PHE A 229 14.33 20.69 7.61
CA PHE A 229 14.27 22.12 7.95
C PHE A 229 15.53 22.63 8.65
N GLN A 230 16.06 21.90 9.62
CA GLN A 230 17.31 22.25 10.32
C GLN A 230 18.50 22.35 9.37
N LYS A 231 18.56 21.52 8.31
CA LYS A 231 19.57 21.65 7.26
C LYS A 231 19.35 22.92 6.45
N VAL A 232 18.11 23.19 6.02
CA VAL A 232 17.74 24.38 5.24
C VAL A 232 18.09 25.67 6.00
N GLU A 233 17.80 25.71 7.30
CA GLU A 233 18.08 26.89 8.15
C GLU A 233 19.58 27.22 8.19
N ARG A 234 20.46 26.23 8.10
CA ARG A 234 21.94 26.39 8.12
C ARG A 234 22.55 26.68 6.76
N MET A 235 21.78 26.61 5.68
CA MET A 235 22.28 26.87 4.33
C MET A 235 22.49 28.37 4.11
N SER A 236 23.63 28.75 3.51
CA SER A 236 23.89 30.11 3.02
C SER A 236 22.99 30.43 1.82
N GLU A 237 22.81 29.48 0.92
CA GLU A 237 21.88 29.55 -0.20
C GLU A 237 20.82 28.48 -0.01
N ARG A 238 19.63 28.89 0.46
CA ARG A 238 18.53 27.99 0.80
C ARG A 238 17.46 27.97 -0.29
N PRO A 239 16.69 26.86 -0.40
CA PRO A 239 15.50 26.83 -1.24
C PRO A 239 14.44 27.81 -0.74
N ASP A 240 13.61 28.33 -1.65
CA ASP A 240 12.41 29.13 -1.36
C ASP A 240 11.11 28.33 -1.46
N ALA A 241 11.23 27.05 -1.89
CA ALA A 241 10.16 26.07 -1.90
C ALA A 241 10.69 24.65 -1.76
N ILE A 242 9.92 23.75 -1.13
CA ILE A 242 10.27 22.33 -1.02
C ILE A 242 9.05 21.47 -1.34
N PHE A 243 9.18 20.58 -2.32
CA PHE A 243 8.26 19.51 -2.58
C PHE A 243 8.64 18.28 -1.77
N THR A 244 7.72 17.74 -0.98
CA THR A 244 7.97 16.58 -0.12
C THR A 244 7.34 15.30 -0.68
N GLY A 245 7.89 14.15 -0.26
CA GLY A 245 7.37 12.84 -0.67
C GLY A 245 6.13 12.39 0.11
N SER A 246 5.75 13.11 1.18
CA SER A 246 4.56 12.85 1.99
C SER A 246 4.17 14.07 2.85
N ASP A 247 2.92 14.09 3.30
CA ASP A 247 2.42 15.12 4.24
C ASP A 247 3.10 15.02 5.60
N GLU A 248 3.53 13.83 6.03
CA GLU A 248 4.29 13.66 7.27
C GLU A 248 5.61 14.48 7.24
N VAL A 249 6.36 14.39 6.15
CA VAL A 249 7.62 15.14 5.97
C VAL A 249 7.33 16.65 5.92
N ALA A 250 6.33 17.05 5.13
CA ALA A 250 5.90 18.46 5.04
C ALA A 250 5.52 19.03 6.41
N THR A 251 4.75 18.30 7.18
CA THR A 251 4.32 18.68 8.53
C THR A 251 5.51 18.82 9.47
N GLY A 252 6.52 17.95 9.34
CA GLY A 252 7.77 18.05 10.09
C GLY A 252 8.53 19.36 9.80
N ILE A 253 8.64 19.73 8.52
CA ILE A 253 9.23 21.02 8.08
C ILE A 253 8.46 22.20 8.70
N ILE A 254 7.14 22.23 8.55
CA ILE A 254 6.28 23.30 9.06
C ILE A 254 6.36 23.39 10.59
N SER A 255 6.36 22.25 11.28
CA SER A 255 6.46 22.21 12.73
C SER A 255 7.77 22.81 13.25
N GLU A 256 8.89 22.46 12.63
CA GLU A 256 10.21 22.95 13.04
C GLU A 256 10.40 24.43 12.72
N SER A 257 9.81 24.92 11.61
CA SER A 257 9.93 26.33 11.21
C SER A 257 9.28 27.32 12.20
N ARG A 258 8.35 26.86 13.05
CA ARG A 258 7.65 27.74 14.01
C ARG A 258 8.55 28.45 15.01
N GLY A 259 9.72 27.89 15.31
CA GLY A 259 10.71 28.49 16.21
C GLY A 259 11.82 29.27 15.50
N SER A 260 11.76 29.38 14.17
CA SER A 260 12.78 29.97 13.33
C SER A 260 12.38 31.35 12.78
N SER A 261 13.35 32.08 12.25
CA SER A 261 13.14 33.29 11.44
C SER A 261 12.66 33.00 10.02
N ILE A 262 12.62 31.72 9.60
CA ILE A 262 12.15 31.27 8.29
C ILE A 262 10.67 30.91 8.39
N HIS A 263 9.80 31.70 7.79
CA HIS A 263 8.36 31.52 7.90
C HIS A 263 7.78 30.77 6.70
N VAL A 264 6.95 29.77 6.98
CA VAL A 264 6.12 29.09 5.99
C VAL A 264 4.76 29.77 5.93
N PRO A 265 4.28 30.21 4.74
CA PRO A 265 4.86 30.03 3.39
C PRO A 265 5.77 31.17 2.90
N ASN A 266 5.91 32.28 3.66
CA ASN A 266 6.45 33.54 3.15
C ASN A 266 7.90 33.39 2.65
N ASP A 267 8.77 32.78 3.45
CA ASP A 267 10.17 32.57 3.12
C ASP A 267 10.43 31.20 2.48
N LEU A 268 9.59 30.19 2.84
CA LEU A 268 9.69 28.82 2.37
C LEU A 268 8.31 28.24 2.10
N SER A 269 7.94 28.04 0.85
CA SER A 269 6.71 27.31 0.51
C SER A 269 6.92 25.80 0.59
N VAL A 270 5.87 25.06 1.01
CA VAL A 270 5.95 23.59 1.16
C VAL A 270 4.74 22.95 0.49
N ILE A 271 4.98 21.94 -0.35
CA ILE A 271 3.92 21.06 -0.88
C ILE A 271 4.14 19.65 -0.37
N GLY A 272 3.08 19.05 0.16
CA GLY A 272 3.01 17.67 0.62
C GLY A 272 2.61 16.68 -0.47
N PHE A 273 2.34 15.45 -0.03
CA PHE A 273 1.85 14.37 -0.88
C PHE A 273 0.98 13.44 -0.05
N ASP A 274 -0.15 12.99 -0.60
CA ASP A 274 -1.18 12.06 -0.12
C ASP A 274 -2.52 12.73 0.26
N ASP A 275 -2.54 14.00 0.66
CA ASP A 275 -3.70 14.73 1.24
C ASP A 275 -4.27 14.01 2.47
N GLN A 276 -3.37 13.69 3.41
CA GLN A 276 -3.74 13.12 4.70
C GLN A 276 -4.51 14.14 5.54
N GLN A 277 -5.30 13.68 6.51
CA GLN A 277 -6.10 14.56 7.39
C GLN A 277 -5.27 15.66 8.07
N ILE A 278 -4.01 15.40 8.37
CA ILE A 278 -3.10 16.39 8.97
C ILE A 278 -2.89 17.60 8.05
N ALA A 279 -3.00 17.44 6.73
CA ALA A 279 -2.82 18.53 5.77
C ALA A 279 -3.87 19.65 5.93
N ASP A 280 -5.06 19.30 6.39
CA ASP A 280 -6.16 20.26 6.60
C ASP A 280 -6.09 20.91 7.99
N VAL A 281 -5.66 20.19 9.02
CA VAL A 281 -5.68 20.68 10.41
C VAL A 281 -4.44 21.47 10.82
N ILE A 282 -3.32 21.31 10.10
CA ILE A 282 -2.10 22.08 10.40
C ILE A 282 -2.26 23.55 9.99
N THR A 283 -1.57 24.45 10.71
CA THR A 283 -1.55 25.89 10.37
C THR A 283 -0.14 26.33 10.04
N PRO A 284 0.10 26.91 8.84
CA PRO A 284 -0.86 27.09 7.74
C PRO A 284 -1.31 25.73 7.14
N GLY A 285 -2.53 25.65 6.57
CA GLY A 285 -3.04 24.46 5.92
C GLY A 285 -2.12 24.00 4.79
N LEU A 286 -1.82 22.72 4.71
CA LEU A 286 -0.81 22.18 3.79
C LEU A 286 -1.37 22.00 2.37
N THR A 287 -0.76 22.68 1.40
CA THR A 287 -0.92 22.40 -0.03
C THR A 287 -0.31 21.03 -0.32
N THR A 288 -1.04 20.13 -1.02
CA THR A 288 -0.61 18.74 -1.20
C THR A 288 -1.21 18.11 -2.46
N ILE A 289 -0.60 17.01 -2.91
CA ILE A 289 -1.17 16.16 -3.97
C ILE A 289 -2.11 15.13 -3.33
N ARG A 290 -3.40 15.22 -3.66
CA ARG A 290 -4.39 14.20 -3.27
C ARG A 290 -4.25 12.96 -4.14
N GLN A 291 -4.02 11.81 -3.51
CA GLN A 291 -4.14 10.50 -4.13
C GLN A 291 -5.56 9.95 -3.90
N PRO A 292 -6.16 9.24 -4.87
CA PRO A 292 -7.46 8.58 -4.71
C PRO A 292 -7.30 7.26 -3.94
N ILE A 293 -6.85 7.31 -2.68
CA ILE A 293 -6.43 6.17 -1.86
C ILE A 293 -7.54 5.12 -1.75
N GLN A 294 -8.76 5.57 -1.42
CA GLN A 294 -9.91 4.68 -1.28
C GLN A 294 -10.18 3.92 -2.59
N LYS A 295 -10.33 4.65 -3.70
CA LYS A 295 -10.59 4.06 -5.02
C LYS A 295 -9.48 3.09 -5.44
N MET A 296 -8.23 3.45 -5.18
CA MET A 296 -7.06 2.62 -5.49
C MET A 296 -7.09 1.29 -4.71
N GLY A 297 -7.36 1.34 -3.40
CA GLY A 297 -7.49 0.15 -2.56
C GLY A 297 -8.65 -0.74 -2.99
N GLU A 298 -9.84 -0.15 -3.17
CA GLU A 298 -11.05 -0.87 -3.59
C GLU A 298 -10.85 -1.60 -4.93
N GLN A 299 -10.37 -0.90 -5.95
CA GLN A 299 -10.17 -1.50 -7.28
C GLN A 299 -9.10 -2.58 -7.29
N THR A 300 -8.01 -2.38 -6.55
CA THR A 300 -6.95 -3.39 -6.40
C THR A 300 -7.51 -4.68 -5.79
N MET A 301 -8.26 -4.56 -4.70
CA MET A 301 -8.84 -5.73 -4.01
C MET A 301 -9.93 -6.41 -4.85
N GLN A 302 -10.81 -5.64 -5.49
CA GLN A 302 -11.82 -6.17 -6.41
C GLN A 302 -11.18 -6.99 -7.53
N HIS A 303 -10.12 -6.48 -8.14
CA HIS A 303 -9.40 -7.17 -9.20
C HIS A 303 -8.77 -8.49 -8.71
N MET A 304 -8.11 -8.47 -7.53
CA MET A 304 -7.57 -9.67 -6.90
C MET A 304 -8.67 -10.74 -6.67
N ILE A 305 -9.83 -10.33 -6.14
CA ILE A 305 -10.96 -11.24 -5.89
C ILE A 305 -11.50 -11.81 -7.20
N HIS A 306 -11.62 -11.01 -8.27
CA HIS A 306 -12.05 -11.48 -9.59
C HIS A 306 -11.09 -12.55 -10.16
N ILE A 307 -9.77 -12.36 -10.01
CA ILE A 307 -8.79 -13.38 -10.38
C ILE A 307 -9.00 -14.66 -9.53
N LEU A 308 -9.12 -14.52 -8.22
CA LEU A 308 -9.26 -15.67 -7.31
C LEU A 308 -10.58 -16.43 -7.50
N THR A 309 -11.63 -15.77 -7.99
CA THR A 309 -12.94 -16.40 -8.29
C THR A 309 -13.08 -16.86 -9.75
N ASN A 310 -11.99 -16.80 -10.54
CA ASN A 310 -11.95 -17.18 -11.95
C ASN A 310 -12.87 -16.32 -12.86
N GLN A 311 -13.14 -15.08 -12.48
CA GLN A 311 -13.90 -14.12 -13.30
C GLN A 311 -13.00 -13.35 -14.27
N LEU A 312 -11.70 -13.28 -13.96
CA LEU A 312 -10.67 -12.68 -14.82
C LEU A 312 -9.47 -13.62 -14.95
N SER A 313 -8.82 -13.58 -16.13
CA SER A 313 -7.50 -14.15 -16.30
C SER A 313 -6.43 -13.24 -15.68
N LEU A 314 -5.28 -13.80 -15.31
CA LEU A 314 -4.05 -13.04 -14.94
C LEU A 314 -3.48 -12.35 -16.19
N VAL A 315 -4.23 -11.41 -16.78
CA VAL A 315 -3.74 -10.57 -17.87
C VAL A 315 -3.42 -9.21 -17.28
N GLY A 316 -2.27 -8.67 -17.63
CA GLY A 316 -1.83 -7.37 -17.16
C GLY A 316 -2.88 -6.30 -17.41
N HIS A 317 -3.29 -5.65 -16.33
CA HIS A 317 -4.19 -4.52 -16.34
C HIS A 317 -3.52 -3.38 -15.58
N THR A 318 -3.24 -2.27 -16.27
CA THR A 318 -2.73 -1.07 -15.62
C THR A 318 -3.83 -0.01 -15.61
N GLU A 319 -4.25 0.40 -14.42
CA GLU A 319 -5.14 1.54 -14.25
C GLU A 319 -4.40 2.72 -13.64
N LEU A 320 -4.36 3.83 -14.39
CA LEU A 320 -3.82 5.09 -13.92
C LEU A 320 -4.94 5.97 -13.35
N LEU A 321 -4.92 6.15 -12.05
CA LEU A 321 -5.86 6.97 -11.31
C LEU A 321 -5.41 8.44 -11.32
N LYS A 322 -6.37 9.36 -11.37
CA LYS A 322 -6.09 10.80 -11.38
C LYS A 322 -5.76 11.30 -9.98
N THR A 323 -4.75 12.15 -9.91
CA THR A 323 -4.41 12.96 -8.73
C THR A 323 -5.00 14.37 -8.85
N GLU A 324 -5.00 15.11 -7.75
CA GLU A 324 -5.44 16.49 -7.69
C GLU A 324 -4.47 17.29 -6.80
N LEU A 325 -4.05 18.46 -7.25
CA LEU A 325 -3.32 19.40 -6.40
C LEU A 325 -4.34 20.18 -5.56
N ILE A 326 -4.28 20.00 -4.25
CA ILE A 326 -5.11 20.71 -3.28
C ILE A 326 -4.32 21.89 -2.75
N VAL A 327 -4.70 23.08 -3.20
CA VAL A 327 -4.03 24.33 -2.79
C VAL A 327 -4.66 24.83 -1.48
N ARG A 328 -3.80 25.08 -0.49
CA ARG A 328 -4.16 25.64 0.83
C ARG A 328 -3.29 26.84 1.16
N GLY A 329 -2.68 26.87 2.33
CA GLY A 329 -1.96 28.02 2.87
C GLY A 329 -0.43 27.95 2.80
N THR A 330 0.16 26.86 2.27
CA THR A 330 1.64 26.69 2.20
C THR A 330 2.20 26.86 0.82
#